data_45787796f5fa3842664e1768ae2c893f
#
_entry.id   45787796f5fa3842664e1768ae2c893f
#
_cell.length_a   1.000
_cell.length_b   1.000
_cell.length_c   1.000
_cell.angle_alpha   90.00
_cell.angle_beta   90.00
_cell.angle_gamma   90.00
#
_symmetry.space_group_name_H-M   'P 1'
#
loop_
_entity.id
_entity.type
_entity.pdbx_description
1 polymer ?
#
loop_
_entity_poly.entity_id
_entity_poly.type
_entity_poly.pdbx_seq_one_letter_code
_entity_poly.pdbx_strand_id
1 'polypeptide(L)'
;MGTTRRSFLAGSAATAALAVTPRWTHAQSGPTFPYGVGSFDPLADRVIIWTRSTAASVAWEVARDPSFASVLKSGTVAPSATNDFTVQVDVDGLAPLTKYWYRFTANGATSTVGRTQTLPAPGAALDRLRFGVVTCAEWEFGHFGAYRALAERDDIDVVLALGDYIYEFDTSYGGIPSPKPNGRTHAPTHETITLADYRQRHQQYRSDPGLQKLHAAFPVIAIYDDHEVCNDWHREGGQGHDPATEGDFIARRDAGLSAFREWVPVRNTNPDPTVVYRRFQFGNLVDLFMVDERRYRDAQPTNAVVGYFSVDPATDDPNRTMLGATQKGWLTNGLKTSGAAWKVLGNPVSWMPVDVGPALAGQLSVALSALGTPLPPIPPPLLVEGWDGYNGERQAILRFIVDNSIKDVVVLTGDYHESFATE
;
A
#
# COMPACT_ATOMS: atom_id res chain seq x y z
N MET A 1 61.83 3.94 3.69
CA MET A 1 61.69 4.72 2.44
C MET A 1 60.22 4.63 2.02
N GLY A 2 59.50 5.72 2.23
CA GLY A 2 58.06 5.77 1.96
C GLY A 2 57.77 6.08 0.49
N THR A 3 56.79 5.39 -0.06
CA THR A 3 56.21 5.71 -1.36
C THR A 3 54.83 6.28 -1.14
N THR A 4 54.65 7.50 -1.55
CA THR A 4 53.45 8.30 -1.41
C THR A 4 52.37 7.96 -2.41
N ARG A 5 51.09 8.04 -1.97
CA ARG A 5 49.83 7.79 -2.73
C ARG A 5 49.58 8.75 -3.93
N ARG A 6 50.55 9.22 -4.66
CA ARG A 6 50.38 10.28 -5.71
C ARG A 6 50.79 9.88 -7.14
N SER A 7 50.95 8.59 -7.47
CA SER A 7 51.40 8.17 -8.81
C SER A 7 50.49 7.18 -9.49
N PHE A 8 49.17 7.28 -9.39
CA PHE A 8 48.24 6.38 -10.09
C PHE A 8 47.12 7.12 -10.85
N LEU A 9 47.45 8.25 -11.45
CA LEU A 9 46.54 8.96 -12.36
C LEU A 9 47.27 9.46 -13.59
N ALA A 10 47.76 8.57 -14.45
CA ALA A 10 48.13 8.94 -15.81
C ALA A 10 48.10 7.67 -16.71
N GLY A 11 47.14 7.62 -17.60
CA GLY A 11 47.20 6.78 -18.79
C GLY A 11 46.18 5.62 -18.85
N SER A 12 44.96 5.90 -19.29
CA SER A 12 44.18 5.02 -20.16
C SER A 12 42.97 5.82 -20.67
N ALA A 13 43.11 6.44 -21.83
CA ALA A 13 41.98 6.90 -22.62
C ALA A 13 41.34 5.67 -23.26
N ALA A 14 40.37 5.05 -22.55
CA ALA A 14 39.48 4.07 -23.13
C ALA A 14 38.27 4.83 -23.69
N THR A 15 38.12 4.82 -25.00
CA THR A 15 36.93 5.26 -25.72
C THR A 15 35.75 4.39 -25.25
N ALA A 16 34.98 4.88 -24.25
CA ALA A 16 33.71 4.29 -23.88
C ALA A 16 32.69 4.64 -24.98
N ALA A 17 32.34 3.67 -25.80
CA ALA A 17 31.10 3.74 -26.60
C ALA A 17 29.91 3.90 -25.65
N LEU A 18 29.37 5.10 -25.60
CA LEU A 18 28.12 5.40 -24.92
C LEU A 18 27.01 4.60 -25.62
N ALA A 19 26.64 3.47 -25.06
CA ALA A 19 25.38 2.85 -25.37
C ALA A 19 24.31 3.85 -24.93
N VAL A 20 23.71 4.55 -25.86
CA VAL A 20 22.53 5.40 -25.66
C VAL A 20 21.37 4.46 -25.36
N THR A 21 21.23 4.08 -24.10
CA THR A 21 19.93 3.56 -23.63
C THR A 21 18.92 4.67 -23.87
N PRO A 22 17.76 4.37 -24.47
CA PRO A 22 16.70 5.37 -24.61
C PRO A 22 16.34 5.87 -23.21
N ARG A 23 16.80 7.06 -22.86
CA ARG A 23 16.29 7.78 -21.70
C ARG A 23 14.84 8.11 -22.03
N TRP A 24 13.94 7.37 -21.45
CA TRP A 24 12.53 7.75 -21.40
C TRP A 24 12.45 9.12 -20.71
N THR A 25 12.36 10.17 -21.50
CA THR A 25 12.02 11.48 -21.00
C THR A 25 10.56 11.40 -20.59
N HIS A 26 10.34 11.10 -19.30
CA HIS A 26 9.03 11.30 -18.71
C HIS A 26 8.73 12.79 -18.80
N ALA A 27 7.86 13.16 -19.73
CA ALA A 27 7.31 14.50 -19.75
C ALA A 27 6.67 14.71 -18.36
N GLN A 28 7.08 15.77 -17.67
CA GLN A 28 6.45 16.18 -16.42
C GLN A 28 4.97 16.38 -16.73
N SER A 29 4.08 15.80 -15.94
CA SER A 29 2.64 15.95 -16.13
C SER A 29 2.30 17.44 -16.21
N GLY A 30 1.78 17.89 -17.36
CA GLY A 30 1.39 19.27 -17.56
C GLY A 30 0.17 19.66 -16.71
N PRO A 31 -0.22 20.93 -16.67
CA PRO A 31 -1.34 21.42 -15.85
C PRO A 31 -2.68 20.70 -16.11
N THR A 32 -2.87 20.04 -17.26
CA THR A 32 -4.07 19.26 -17.58
C THR A 32 -4.11 17.91 -16.83
N PHE A 33 -2.95 17.32 -16.52
CA PHE A 33 -2.81 16.05 -15.81
C PHE A 33 -1.77 16.17 -14.67
N PRO A 34 -2.00 17.03 -13.66
CA PRO A 34 -0.97 17.42 -12.69
C PRO A 34 -0.51 16.27 -11.76
N TYR A 35 -1.30 15.21 -11.67
CA TYR A 35 -1.05 14.08 -10.78
C TYR A 35 -0.63 12.80 -11.53
N GLY A 36 -0.27 12.94 -12.81
CA GLY A 36 0.19 11.85 -13.65
C GLY A 36 -0.89 10.82 -13.99
N VAL A 37 -0.46 9.61 -14.24
CA VAL A 37 -1.31 8.47 -14.58
C VAL A 37 -1.03 7.29 -13.67
N GLY A 38 -1.93 6.31 -13.62
CA GLY A 38 -1.74 5.07 -12.88
C GLY A 38 -2.55 3.93 -13.49
N SER A 39 -2.17 2.70 -13.17
CA SER A 39 -2.98 1.52 -13.46
C SER A 39 -3.09 0.65 -12.22
N PHE A 40 -4.26 0.03 -12.04
CA PHE A 40 -4.62 -0.61 -10.79
C PHE A 40 -5.36 -1.93 -11.04
N ASP A 41 -5.26 -2.81 -10.04
CA ASP A 41 -5.99 -4.08 -9.95
C ASP A 41 -6.07 -4.84 -11.27
N PRO A 42 -4.93 -5.20 -11.88
CA PRO A 42 -4.91 -5.97 -13.11
C PRO A 42 -5.55 -7.34 -12.90
N LEU A 43 -6.28 -7.81 -13.90
CA LEU A 43 -6.74 -9.18 -14.04
C LEU A 43 -6.18 -9.79 -15.35
N ALA A 44 -6.52 -11.02 -15.64
CA ALA A 44 -6.01 -11.68 -16.84
C ALA A 44 -6.49 -11.02 -18.15
N ASP A 45 -7.64 -10.35 -18.10
CA ASP A 45 -8.32 -9.79 -19.27
C ASP A 45 -8.59 -8.28 -19.19
N ARG A 46 -8.18 -7.60 -18.11
CA ARG A 46 -8.49 -6.19 -17.87
C ARG A 46 -7.57 -5.50 -16.88
N VAL A 47 -7.62 -4.17 -16.86
CA VAL A 47 -6.91 -3.32 -15.90
C VAL A 47 -7.65 -2.00 -15.74
N ILE A 48 -7.64 -1.44 -14.53
CA ILE A 48 -8.14 -0.08 -14.31
C ILE A 48 -7.03 0.90 -14.63
N ILE A 49 -7.25 1.83 -15.60
CA ILE A 49 -6.36 2.96 -15.84
C ILE A 49 -6.92 4.22 -15.19
N TRP A 50 -6.05 5.10 -14.70
CA TRP A 50 -6.42 6.23 -13.87
C TRP A 50 -5.66 7.51 -14.26
N THR A 51 -6.35 8.62 -14.17
CA THR A 51 -5.78 9.97 -14.12
C THR A 51 -6.73 10.92 -13.39
N ARG A 52 -6.36 12.21 -13.25
CA ARG A 52 -7.23 13.28 -12.77
C ARG A 52 -7.12 14.49 -13.70
N SER A 53 -8.24 15.02 -14.08
CA SER A 53 -8.29 16.22 -14.93
C SER A 53 -9.61 16.96 -14.73
N THR A 54 -9.54 18.29 -14.66
CA THR A 54 -10.72 19.16 -14.60
C THR A 54 -11.28 19.54 -16.00
N ALA A 55 -10.77 18.91 -17.06
CA ALA A 55 -11.32 19.10 -18.41
C ALA A 55 -12.75 18.56 -18.51
N ALA A 56 -13.56 19.14 -19.36
CA ALA A 56 -14.94 18.68 -19.57
C ALA A 56 -15.03 17.25 -20.13
N SER A 57 -13.99 16.80 -20.83
CA SER A 57 -13.90 15.47 -21.41
C SER A 57 -12.44 15.03 -21.49
N VAL A 58 -12.18 13.78 -21.17
CA VAL A 58 -10.86 13.13 -21.22
C VAL A 58 -10.96 11.91 -22.12
N ALA A 59 -10.23 11.92 -23.22
CA ALA A 59 -10.04 10.75 -24.06
C ALA A 59 -8.94 9.86 -23.48
N TRP A 60 -9.06 8.55 -23.67
CA TRP A 60 -8.06 7.58 -23.27
C TRP A 60 -7.79 6.58 -24.40
N GLU A 61 -6.58 6.08 -24.45
CA GLU A 61 -6.12 5.09 -25.42
C GLU A 61 -5.24 4.05 -24.76
N VAL A 62 -5.36 2.79 -25.22
CA VAL A 62 -4.50 1.67 -24.86
C VAL A 62 -3.93 1.04 -26.11
N ALA A 63 -2.62 0.77 -26.12
CA ALA A 63 -1.90 0.19 -27.25
C ALA A 63 -0.93 -0.90 -26.80
N ARG A 64 -0.43 -1.70 -27.74
CA ARG A 64 0.61 -2.72 -27.51
C ARG A 64 2.03 -2.18 -27.66
N ASP A 65 2.17 -0.93 -28.01
CA ASP A 65 3.46 -0.28 -28.21
C ASP A 65 3.42 1.16 -27.66
N PRO A 66 4.57 1.69 -27.19
CA PRO A 66 4.63 3.01 -26.57
C PRO A 66 4.49 4.17 -27.57
N SER A 67 4.55 3.91 -28.86
CA SER A 67 4.36 4.93 -29.90
C SER A 67 2.89 5.11 -30.31
N PHE A 68 2.02 4.19 -29.84
CA PHE A 68 0.59 4.14 -30.21
C PHE A 68 0.37 4.04 -31.72
N ALA A 69 1.27 3.34 -32.41
CA ALA A 69 1.13 3.09 -33.85
C ALA A 69 -0.15 2.29 -34.18
N SER A 70 -0.61 1.46 -33.25
CA SER A 70 -1.86 0.74 -33.33
C SER A 70 -2.60 0.81 -31.99
N VAL A 71 -3.61 1.65 -31.91
CA VAL A 71 -4.50 1.78 -30.74
C VAL A 71 -5.43 0.55 -30.71
N LEU A 72 -5.40 -0.17 -29.59
CA LEU A 72 -6.21 -1.38 -29.38
C LEU A 72 -7.59 -1.03 -28.81
N LYS A 73 -7.63 -0.14 -27.82
CA LYS A 73 -8.85 0.32 -27.14
C LYS A 73 -8.78 1.81 -26.94
N SER A 74 -9.91 2.47 -27.02
CA SER A 74 -10.04 3.89 -26.75
C SER A 74 -11.45 4.25 -26.31
N GLY A 75 -11.61 5.40 -25.71
CA GLY A 75 -12.90 5.93 -25.29
C GLY A 75 -12.78 7.32 -24.71
N THR A 76 -13.86 7.77 -24.11
CA THR A 76 -13.96 9.12 -23.55
C THR A 76 -14.72 9.06 -22.23
N VAL A 77 -14.29 9.83 -21.24
CA VAL A 77 -14.93 9.99 -19.93
C VAL A 77 -15.07 11.48 -19.63
N ALA A 78 -16.22 11.87 -19.06
CA ALA A 78 -16.41 13.19 -18.47
C ALA A 78 -16.09 13.12 -16.96
N PRO A 79 -14.99 13.74 -16.50
CA PRO A 79 -14.68 13.80 -15.08
C PRO A 79 -15.75 14.57 -14.30
N SER A 80 -15.97 14.21 -13.04
CA SER A 80 -16.99 14.83 -12.19
C SER A 80 -16.38 15.33 -10.87
N ALA A 81 -16.87 16.46 -10.38
CA ALA A 81 -16.52 16.98 -9.07
C ALA A 81 -16.98 16.05 -7.92
N THR A 82 -17.97 15.18 -8.16
CA THR A 82 -18.43 14.20 -7.16
C THR A 82 -17.36 13.20 -6.75
N ASN A 83 -16.41 12.89 -7.65
CA ASN A 83 -15.27 12.02 -7.43
C ASN A 83 -13.92 12.73 -7.63
N ASP A 84 -13.84 13.99 -7.23
CA ASP A 84 -12.65 14.85 -7.33
C ASP A 84 -12.02 14.89 -8.74
N PHE A 85 -12.85 14.85 -9.78
CA PHE A 85 -12.40 14.85 -11.17
C PHE A 85 -11.45 13.70 -11.54
N THR A 86 -11.40 12.63 -10.76
CA THR A 86 -10.66 11.41 -11.12
C THR A 86 -11.35 10.70 -12.27
N VAL A 87 -10.55 10.11 -13.13
CA VAL A 87 -10.96 9.28 -14.27
C VAL A 87 -10.48 7.88 -14.00
N GLN A 88 -11.41 6.94 -13.90
CA GLN A 88 -11.15 5.52 -13.72
C GLN A 88 -11.82 4.76 -14.86
N VAL A 89 -11.05 4.01 -15.63
CA VAL A 89 -11.56 3.22 -16.74
C VAL A 89 -11.13 1.77 -16.57
N ASP A 90 -12.08 0.88 -16.41
CA ASP A 90 -11.83 -0.56 -16.44
C ASP A 90 -11.74 -1.05 -17.90
N VAL A 91 -10.53 -1.16 -18.40
CA VAL A 91 -10.26 -1.56 -19.79
C VAL A 91 -10.25 -3.07 -19.88
N ASP A 92 -11.26 -3.65 -20.48
CA ASP A 92 -11.46 -5.08 -20.67
C ASP A 92 -11.03 -5.61 -22.05
N GLY A 93 -11.15 -6.92 -22.26
CA GLY A 93 -10.85 -7.58 -23.54
C GLY A 93 -9.37 -7.54 -23.90
N LEU A 94 -8.50 -7.46 -22.91
CA LEU A 94 -7.05 -7.53 -23.05
C LEU A 94 -6.59 -9.00 -23.05
N ALA A 95 -5.45 -9.29 -23.69
CA ALA A 95 -4.83 -10.62 -23.63
C ALA A 95 -4.11 -10.81 -22.29
N PRO A 96 -4.09 -12.03 -21.72
CA PRO A 96 -3.37 -12.31 -20.48
C PRO A 96 -1.86 -12.20 -20.64
N LEU A 97 -1.16 -11.95 -19.51
CA LEU A 97 0.28 -11.82 -19.38
C LEU A 97 0.90 -10.90 -20.45
N THR A 98 0.24 -9.79 -20.74
CA THR A 98 0.60 -8.90 -21.84
C THR A 98 0.84 -7.49 -21.34
N LYS A 99 1.95 -6.88 -21.77
CA LYS A 99 2.27 -5.48 -21.50
C LYS A 99 1.50 -4.57 -22.45
N TYR A 100 0.98 -3.48 -21.89
CA TYR A 100 0.25 -2.43 -22.59
C TYR A 100 0.78 -1.07 -22.18
N TRP A 101 0.56 -0.09 -23.06
CA TRP A 101 0.80 1.33 -22.81
C TRP A 101 -0.52 2.06 -22.92
N TYR A 102 -0.70 3.06 -22.06
CA TYR A 102 -1.92 3.87 -22.04
C TYR A 102 -1.58 5.35 -21.87
N ARG A 103 -2.47 6.20 -22.36
CA ARG A 103 -2.37 7.65 -22.19
C ARG A 103 -3.75 8.28 -22.17
N PHE A 104 -3.79 9.51 -21.69
CA PHE A 104 -4.98 10.34 -21.68
C PHE A 104 -4.73 11.61 -22.48
N THR A 105 -5.80 12.17 -23.10
CA THR A 105 -5.74 13.40 -23.86
C THR A 105 -6.94 14.28 -23.49
N ALA A 106 -6.69 15.55 -23.18
CA ALA A 106 -7.73 16.54 -22.90
C ALA A 106 -7.21 17.96 -23.19
N ASN A 107 -8.06 18.85 -23.65
CA ASN A 107 -7.71 20.25 -23.95
C ASN A 107 -6.46 20.41 -24.82
N GLY A 108 -6.23 19.51 -25.77
CA GLY A 108 -5.04 19.51 -26.64
C GLY A 108 -3.73 19.03 -26.00
N ALA A 109 -3.75 18.67 -24.71
CA ALA A 109 -2.59 18.12 -23.99
C ALA A 109 -2.70 16.61 -23.88
N THR A 110 -1.55 15.92 -23.94
CA THR A 110 -1.45 14.47 -23.69
C THR A 110 -0.70 14.24 -22.38
N SER A 111 -1.16 13.27 -21.59
CA SER A 111 -0.52 12.85 -20.34
C SER A 111 0.83 12.18 -20.57
N THR A 112 1.56 11.94 -19.50
CA THR A 112 2.64 10.91 -19.50
C THR A 112 2.06 9.58 -20.00
N VAL A 113 2.86 8.82 -20.75
CA VAL A 113 2.51 7.45 -21.14
C VAL A 113 2.72 6.54 -19.94
N GLY A 114 1.65 5.85 -19.56
CA GLY A 114 1.71 4.79 -18.55
C GLY A 114 1.97 3.43 -19.20
N ARG A 115 2.63 2.54 -18.46
CA ARG A 115 2.82 1.14 -18.80
C ARG A 115 2.06 0.27 -17.79
N THR A 116 1.42 -0.77 -18.27
CA THR A 116 0.72 -1.74 -17.44
C THR A 116 0.90 -3.16 -17.96
N GLN A 117 0.46 -4.14 -17.20
CA GLN A 117 0.48 -5.54 -17.60
C GLN A 117 -0.73 -6.26 -17.02
N THR A 118 -1.37 -7.10 -17.83
CA THR A 118 -2.40 -8.03 -17.36
C THR A 118 -1.77 -9.21 -16.62
N LEU A 119 -2.53 -9.82 -15.72
CA LEU A 119 -2.12 -11.05 -15.06
C LEU A 119 -2.10 -12.23 -16.05
N PRO A 120 -1.36 -13.32 -15.75
CA PRO A 120 -1.48 -14.56 -16.48
C PRO A 120 -2.91 -15.12 -16.35
N ALA A 121 -3.33 -15.92 -17.31
CA ALA A 121 -4.61 -16.64 -17.20
C ALA A 121 -4.59 -17.56 -15.96
N PRO A 122 -5.74 -17.75 -15.29
CA PRO A 122 -5.83 -18.68 -14.17
C PRO A 122 -5.29 -20.06 -14.54
N GLY A 123 -4.42 -20.62 -13.70
CA GLY A 123 -3.79 -21.94 -13.92
C GLY A 123 -2.69 -21.99 -14.99
N ALA A 124 -2.41 -20.89 -15.69
CA ALA A 124 -1.29 -20.85 -16.63
C ALA A 124 0.05 -21.05 -15.90
N ALA A 125 0.95 -21.79 -16.52
CA ALA A 125 2.31 -21.97 -15.98
C ALA A 125 3.05 -20.64 -15.98
N LEU A 126 3.66 -20.32 -14.84
CA LEU A 126 4.49 -19.16 -14.65
C LEU A 126 5.74 -19.55 -13.87
N ASP A 127 6.92 -19.30 -14.46
CA ASP A 127 8.20 -19.69 -13.86
C ASP A 127 8.69 -18.68 -12.81
N ARG A 128 8.24 -17.44 -12.91
CA ARG A 128 8.72 -16.33 -12.06
C ARG A 128 7.67 -15.25 -11.94
N LEU A 129 7.59 -14.65 -10.74
CA LEU A 129 6.85 -13.43 -10.45
C LEU A 129 7.70 -12.54 -9.52
N ARG A 130 7.73 -11.25 -9.78
CA ARG A 130 8.41 -10.27 -8.92
C ARG A 130 7.46 -9.18 -8.51
N PHE A 131 7.25 -9.07 -7.20
CA PHE A 131 6.56 -7.96 -6.58
C PHE A 131 7.54 -6.83 -6.21
N GLY A 132 7.15 -5.58 -6.48
CA GLY A 132 7.66 -4.44 -5.74
C GLY A 132 6.71 -4.20 -4.57
N VAL A 133 7.20 -4.21 -3.34
CA VAL A 133 6.37 -3.96 -2.16
C VAL A 133 6.70 -2.58 -1.62
N VAL A 134 5.68 -1.76 -1.41
CA VAL A 134 5.79 -0.39 -0.90
C VAL A 134 4.75 -0.13 0.17
N THR A 135 5.11 0.66 1.19
CA THR A 135 4.26 1.04 2.31
C THR A 135 4.88 2.23 3.05
N CYS A 136 4.13 2.92 3.89
CA CYS A 136 4.61 3.84 4.93
C CYS A 136 5.52 4.97 4.40
N ALA A 137 5.12 5.63 3.32
CA ALA A 137 5.89 6.74 2.76
C ALA A 137 5.33 8.09 3.21
N GLU A 138 5.87 8.60 4.31
CA GLU A 138 5.42 9.84 4.92
C GLU A 138 5.98 11.09 4.19
N TRP A 139 5.09 12.05 3.85
CA TRP A 139 5.43 13.23 3.05
C TRP A 139 6.47 14.14 3.70
N GLU A 140 6.35 14.41 4.99
CA GLU A 140 7.21 15.35 5.69
C GLU A 140 8.60 14.78 6.00
N PHE A 141 8.77 13.44 5.93
CA PHE A 141 10.04 12.79 6.23
C PHE A 141 11.01 12.78 5.05
N GLY A 142 10.53 13.02 3.83
CA GLY A 142 11.44 13.15 2.70
C GLY A 142 10.79 13.00 1.33
N HIS A 143 11.65 13.00 0.31
CA HIS A 143 11.22 12.72 -1.05
C HIS A 143 11.11 11.22 -1.29
N PHE A 144 10.17 10.80 -2.12
CA PHE A 144 9.89 9.39 -2.42
C PHE A 144 10.94 8.77 -3.38
N GLY A 145 12.22 8.83 -2.95
CA GLY A 145 13.35 8.32 -3.71
C GLY A 145 13.31 6.83 -3.96
N ALA A 146 12.81 6.05 -2.99
CA ALA A 146 12.62 4.60 -3.12
C ALA A 146 11.62 4.26 -4.24
N TYR A 147 10.51 5.01 -4.35
CA TYR A 147 9.53 4.82 -5.43
C TYR A 147 10.14 5.12 -6.80
N ARG A 148 10.97 6.17 -6.89
CA ARG A 148 11.69 6.47 -8.12
C ARG A 148 12.66 5.35 -8.51
N ALA A 149 13.43 4.84 -7.55
CA ALA A 149 14.38 3.75 -7.79
C ALA A 149 13.65 2.46 -8.21
N LEU A 150 12.51 2.15 -7.60
CA LEU A 150 11.68 1.01 -8.00
C LEU A 150 11.13 1.21 -9.42
N ALA A 151 10.70 2.42 -9.78
CA ALA A 151 10.18 2.73 -11.12
C ALA A 151 11.23 2.59 -12.24
N GLU A 152 12.50 2.67 -11.93
CA GLU A 152 13.62 2.51 -12.86
C GLU A 152 13.98 1.03 -13.12
N ARG A 153 13.38 0.09 -12.40
CA ARG A 153 13.56 -1.35 -12.63
C ARG A 153 12.72 -1.82 -13.82
N ASP A 154 13.23 -2.79 -14.54
CA ASP A 154 12.56 -3.42 -15.70
C ASP A 154 12.07 -4.85 -15.41
N ASP A 155 12.44 -5.39 -14.25
CA ASP A 155 12.20 -6.77 -13.84
C ASP A 155 11.06 -6.96 -12.82
N ILE A 156 10.32 -5.90 -12.50
CA ILE A 156 9.13 -5.95 -11.62
C ILE A 156 7.88 -6.16 -12.47
N ASP A 157 7.01 -7.06 -12.06
CA ASP A 157 5.76 -7.39 -12.74
C ASP A 157 4.58 -6.55 -12.23
N VAL A 158 4.48 -6.39 -10.90
CA VAL A 158 3.41 -5.63 -10.24
C VAL A 158 3.92 -5.03 -8.94
N VAL A 159 3.34 -3.91 -8.52
CA VAL A 159 3.62 -3.27 -7.23
C VAL A 159 2.46 -3.54 -6.26
N LEU A 160 2.79 -3.97 -5.04
CA LEU A 160 1.86 -4.08 -3.93
C LEU A 160 2.05 -2.86 -3.01
N ALA A 161 0.98 -2.13 -2.76
CA ALA A 161 0.94 -1.03 -1.79
C ALA A 161 0.14 -1.49 -0.57
N LEU A 162 0.85 -1.66 0.55
CA LEU A 162 0.33 -2.29 1.76
C LEU A 162 -0.05 -1.25 2.83
N GLY A 163 -0.83 -0.24 2.43
CA GLY A 163 -1.30 0.80 3.33
C GLY A 163 -0.33 1.95 3.54
N ASP A 164 -0.76 2.94 4.32
CA ASP A 164 -0.04 4.19 4.58
C ASP A 164 0.40 4.88 3.28
N TYR A 165 -0.51 4.90 2.33
CA TYR A 165 -0.30 5.60 1.07
C TYR A 165 -0.30 7.12 1.24
N ILE A 166 -1.04 7.60 2.25
CA ILE A 166 -1.02 8.97 2.78
C ILE A 166 -0.92 8.91 4.30
N TYR A 167 -0.64 10.05 4.94
CA TYR A 167 -0.75 10.23 6.38
C TYR A 167 -1.68 11.40 6.68
N GLU A 168 -2.59 11.21 7.65
CA GLU A 168 -3.64 12.18 8.01
C GLU A 168 -3.13 13.35 8.83
N PHE A 169 -1.99 13.18 9.52
CA PHE A 169 -1.48 14.13 10.51
C PHE A 169 -1.45 15.59 10.03
N ASP A 170 -1.51 16.49 11.00
CA ASP A 170 -1.12 17.87 10.82
C ASP A 170 0.40 17.99 10.52
N THR A 171 0.99 19.14 10.75
CA THR A 171 2.42 19.35 10.54
C THR A 171 3.29 18.88 11.74
N SER A 172 2.76 18.06 12.64
CA SER A 172 3.44 17.62 13.88
C SER A 172 3.57 16.10 14.04
N TYR A 173 3.14 15.29 13.08
CA TYR A 173 3.19 13.82 13.15
C TYR A 173 2.79 13.29 14.54
N GLY A 174 1.48 13.38 14.86
CA GLY A 174 0.95 12.93 16.15
C GLY A 174 1.53 13.66 17.37
N GLY A 175 1.89 14.95 17.22
CA GLY A 175 2.48 15.77 18.28
C GLY A 175 4.00 15.68 18.37
N ILE A 176 4.66 14.87 17.53
CA ILE A 176 6.13 14.80 17.43
C ILE A 176 6.58 15.77 16.33
N PRO A 177 7.56 16.66 16.59
CA PRO A 177 8.07 17.54 15.55
C PRO A 177 8.61 16.74 14.36
N SER A 178 7.99 16.91 13.20
CA SER A 178 8.45 16.30 11.96
C SER A 178 9.81 16.88 11.55
N PRO A 179 10.73 16.07 11.00
CA PRO A 179 12.03 16.55 10.54
C PRO A 179 11.95 17.53 9.36
N LYS A 180 10.84 17.55 8.61
CA LYS A 180 10.55 18.44 7.47
C LYS A 180 11.77 18.69 6.56
N PRO A 181 12.47 17.64 6.10
CA PRO A 181 13.61 17.85 5.22
C PRO A 181 13.14 18.58 3.95
N ASN A 182 13.92 19.55 3.49
CA ASN A 182 13.61 20.34 2.29
C ASN A 182 12.30 21.14 2.36
N GLY A 183 11.77 21.42 3.56
CA GLY A 183 10.58 22.25 3.76
C GLY A 183 9.26 21.58 3.33
N ARG A 184 9.23 20.27 3.18
CA ARG A 184 7.98 19.56 2.90
C ARG A 184 7.07 19.62 4.12
N THR A 185 5.87 20.15 3.95
CA THR A 185 4.81 20.23 4.97
C THR A 185 3.53 19.65 4.42
N HIS A 186 2.70 19.10 5.30
CA HIS A 186 1.40 18.58 4.91
C HIS A 186 0.47 19.67 4.37
N ALA A 187 -0.37 19.31 3.41
CA ALA A 187 -1.49 20.08 2.91
C ALA A 187 -2.77 19.22 2.90
N PRO A 188 -3.83 19.59 3.64
CA PRO A 188 -3.90 20.76 4.54
C PRO A 188 -2.88 20.68 5.68
N THR A 189 -2.61 21.82 6.34
CA THR A 189 -1.66 21.90 7.48
C THR A 189 -2.27 21.45 8.79
N HIS A 190 -3.58 21.21 8.83
CA HIS A 190 -4.31 20.56 9.92
C HIS A 190 -4.52 19.08 9.59
N GLU A 191 -4.88 18.31 10.58
CA GLU A 191 -5.21 16.90 10.45
C GLU A 191 -6.41 16.71 9.50
N THR A 192 -6.39 15.66 8.67
CA THR A 192 -7.47 15.42 7.72
C THR A 192 -8.67 14.79 8.42
N ILE A 193 -9.85 15.42 8.25
CA ILE A 193 -11.10 14.97 8.86
C ILE A 193 -12.20 14.86 7.80
N THR A 194 -12.29 15.85 6.92
CA THR A 194 -13.32 15.91 5.89
C THR A 194 -12.88 15.27 4.57
N LEU A 195 -13.83 14.89 3.73
CA LEU A 195 -13.54 14.38 2.39
C LEU A 195 -12.67 15.38 1.58
N ALA A 196 -12.86 16.67 1.75
CA ALA A 196 -12.06 17.70 1.07
C ALA A 196 -10.60 17.67 1.55
N ASP A 197 -10.36 17.46 2.85
CA ASP A 197 -9.01 17.36 3.42
C ASP A 197 -8.28 16.12 2.90
N TYR A 198 -8.93 14.96 2.91
CA TYR A 198 -8.35 13.72 2.36
C TYR A 198 -8.04 13.84 0.88
N ARG A 199 -8.93 14.43 0.08
CA ARG A 199 -8.69 14.70 -1.34
C ARG A 199 -7.47 15.60 -1.54
N GLN A 200 -7.35 16.67 -0.75
CA GLN A 200 -6.19 17.56 -0.79
C GLN A 200 -4.89 16.82 -0.40
N ARG A 201 -4.94 15.94 0.59
CA ARG A 201 -3.80 15.14 1.01
C ARG A 201 -3.39 14.15 -0.09
N HIS A 202 -4.31 13.44 -0.71
CA HIS A 202 -4.03 12.60 -1.87
C HIS A 202 -3.44 13.40 -3.05
N GLN A 203 -3.96 14.61 -3.32
CA GLN A 203 -3.40 15.50 -4.34
C GLN A 203 -1.94 15.82 -4.04
N GLN A 204 -1.63 16.13 -2.78
CA GLN A 204 -0.27 16.42 -2.37
C GLN A 204 0.67 15.22 -2.59
N TYR A 205 0.32 14.05 -2.10
CA TYR A 205 1.15 12.85 -2.26
C TYR A 205 1.35 12.48 -3.72
N ARG A 206 0.29 12.54 -4.53
CA ARG A 206 0.35 12.28 -5.98
C ARG A 206 1.08 13.36 -6.77
N SER A 207 1.42 14.49 -6.17
CA SER A 207 2.30 15.49 -6.79
C SER A 207 3.78 15.12 -6.74
N ASP A 208 4.19 14.13 -5.92
CA ASP A 208 5.58 13.68 -5.86
C ASP A 208 6.01 12.99 -7.16
N PRO A 209 7.10 13.45 -7.80
CA PRO A 209 7.56 12.90 -9.08
C PRO A 209 7.98 11.42 -9.01
N GLY A 210 8.48 10.95 -7.84
CA GLY A 210 8.85 9.55 -7.64
C GLY A 210 7.62 8.64 -7.63
N LEU A 211 6.57 9.06 -6.93
CA LEU A 211 5.30 8.34 -6.88
C LEU A 211 4.60 8.34 -8.25
N GLN A 212 4.61 9.47 -8.97
CA GLN A 212 4.07 9.52 -10.35
C GLN A 212 4.79 8.56 -11.29
N LYS A 213 6.13 8.47 -11.19
CA LYS A 213 6.93 7.54 -11.99
C LYS A 213 6.56 6.09 -11.68
N LEU A 214 6.42 5.74 -10.39
CA LEU A 214 6.02 4.38 -9.97
C LEU A 214 4.69 3.98 -10.63
N HIS A 215 3.67 4.83 -10.48
CA HIS A 215 2.36 4.58 -11.04
C HIS A 215 2.32 4.52 -12.57
N ALA A 216 3.16 5.31 -13.23
CA ALA A 216 3.29 5.25 -14.68
C ALA A 216 4.04 3.99 -15.16
N ALA A 217 4.89 3.40 -14.31
CA ALA A 217 5.74 2.27 -14.68
C ALA A 217 5.08 0.90 -14.47
N PHE A 218 4.19 0.75 -13.46
CA PHE A 218 3.67 -0.55 -13.04
C PHE A 218 2.18 -0.52 -12.73
N PRO A 219 1.47 -1.65 -12.95
CA PRO A 219 0.18 -1.84 -12.30
C PRO A 219 0.36 -1.98 -10.79
N VAL A 220 -0.56 -1.40 -10.03
CA VAL A 220 -0.55 -1.39 -8.56
C VAL A 220 -1.75 -2.16 -8.03
N ILE A 221 -1.51 -3.04 -7.07
CA ILE A 221 -2.54 -3.67 -6.23
C ILE A 221 -2.37 -3.07 -4.84
N ALA A 222 -3.36 -2.35 -4.37
CA ALA A 222 -3.27 -1.60 -3.12
C ALA A 222 -4.32 -2.03 -2.11
N ILE A 223 -3.99 -1.88 -0.85
CA ILE A 223 -4.92 -1.92 0.29
C ILE A 223 -4.61 -0.69 1.15
N TYR A 224 -5.55 -0.23 1.94
CA TYR A 224 -5.31 0.80 2.95
C TYR A 224 -4.85 0.19 4.27
N ASP A 225 -4.24 1.02 5.12
CA ASP A 225 -4.05 0.76 6.53
C ASP A 225 -4.73 1.86 7.37
N ASP A 226 -4.16 2.32 8.46
CA ASP A 226 -4.83 3.30 9.32
C ASP A 226 -4.71 4.73 8.83
N HIS A 227 -3.57 5.14 8.34
CA HIS A 227 -3.32 6.53 7.96
C HIS A 227 -4.11 7.04 6.75
N GLU A 228 -4.81 6.17 6.03
CA GLU A 228 -5.83 6.59 5.07
C GLU A 228 -7.10 7.15 5.74
N VAL A 229 -7.24 6.94 7.06
CA VAL A 229 -8.31 7.49 7.90
C VAL A 229 -7.73 8.24 9.09
N CYS A 230 -7.24 7.53 10.12
CA CYS A 230 -6.54 8.09 11.26
C CYS A 230 -5.81 7.01 12.04
N ASN A 231 -4.76 7.40 12.75
CA ASN A 231 -3.93 6.49 13.52
C ASN A 231 -4.73 5.48 14.32
N ASP A 232 -4.38 4.20 14.18
CA ASP A 232 -4.92 3.05 14.91
C ASP A 232 -6.45 2.93 14.89
N TRP A 233 -7.11 3.27 13.77
CA TRP A 233 -8.55 3.12 13.70
C TRP A 233 -8.99 1.66 13.64
N HIS A 234 -10.16 1.43 14.19
CA HIS A 234 -10.87 0.15 14.21
C HIS A 234 -12.33 0.34 13.80
N ARG A 235 -13.12 -0.72 13.83
CA ARG A 235 -14.52 -0.72 13.36
C ARG A 235 -15.35 0.46 13.87
N GLU A 236 -15.18 0.87 15.12
CA GLU A 236 -16.06 1.83 15.82
C GLU A 236 -15.37 3.13 16.25
N GLY A 237 -14.07 3.26 16.02
CA GLY A 237 -13.29 4.42 16.45
C GLY A 237 -11.83 4.35 16.02
N GLY A 238 -11.00 5.20 16.58
CA GLY A 238 -9.55 5.22 16.35
C GLY A 238 -8.83 5.96 17.45
N GLN A 239 -7.57 5.62 17.69
CA GLN A 239 -6.74 6.31 18.68
C GLN A 239 -6.51 7.76 18.26
N GLY A 240 -6.31 8.00 16.97
CA GLY A 240 -6.16 9.32 16.38
C GLY A 240 -7.48 10.01 16.07
N HIS A 241 -8.55 9.80 16.87
CA HIS A 241 -9.85 10.46 16.66
C HIS A 241 -10.49 10.92 17.97
N ASP A 242 -10.73 12.23 18.07
CA ASP A 242 -11.47 12.85 19.18
C ASP A 242 -12.87 13.28 18.71
N PRO A 243 -13.94 12.55 19.05
CA PRO A 243 -15.30 12.89 18.62
C PRO A 243 -15.80 14.25 19.15
N ALA A 244 -15.17 14.82 20.19
CA ALA A 244 -15.55 16.12 20.71
C ALA A 244 -15.11 17.29 19.80
N THR A 245 -14.02 17.13 19.07
CA THR A 245 -13.44 18.15 18.20
C THR A 245 -13.55 17.83 16.71
N GLU A 246 -13.62 16.54 16.36
CA GLU A 246 -13.54 16.03 14.98
C GLU A 246 -14.88 15.46 14.48
N GLY A 247 -15.87 15.33 15.36
CA GLY A 247 -17.21 14.89 15.02
C GLY A 247 -17.38 13.37 14.99
N ASP A 248 -18.25 12.88 14.11
CA ASP A 248 -18.58 11.46 14.02
C ASP A 248 -17.46 10.66 13.32
N PHE A 249 -16.94 9.64 13.99
CA PHE A 249 -15.88 8.79 13.46
C PHE A 249 -16.29 8.08 12.16
N ILE A 250 -17.51 7.59 12.06
CA ILE A 250 -17.97 6.87 10.86
C ILE A 250 -17.99 7.79 9.66
N ALA A 251 -18.39 9.06 9.85
CA ALA A 251 -18.34 10.06 8.78
C ALA A 251 -16.88 10.34 8.34
N ARG A 252 -15.93 10.46 9.28
CA ARG A 252 -14.50 10.62 9.00
C ARG A 252 -13.95 9.41 8.25
N ARG A 253 -14.20 8.20 8.76
CA ARG A 253 -13.78 6.95 8.10
C ARG A 253 -14.27 6.86 6.66
N ASP A 254 -15.56 7.12 6.45
CA ASP A 254 -16.16 7.01 5.12
C ASP A 254 -15.64 8.12 4.18
N ALA A 255 -15.25 9.29 4.70
CA ALA A 255 -14.57 10.34 3.96
C ALA A 255 -13.16 9.91 3.50
N GLY A 256 -12.34 9.38 4.40
CA GLY A 256 -11.00 8.88 4.10
C GLY A 256 -11.03 7.76 3.05
N LEU A 257 -11.88 6.73 3.29
CA LEU A 257 -12.01 5.60 2.37
C LEU A 257 -12.63 5.98 1.01
N SER A 258 -13.47 7.00 0.96
CA SER A 258 -13.97 7.55 -0.31
C SER A 258 -12.85 8.20 -1.11
N ALA A 259 -12.05 9.06 -0.48
CA ALA A 259 -10.89 9.68 -1.12
C ALA A 259 -9.87 8.63 -1.56
N PHE A 260 -9.58 7.63 -0.72
CA PHE A 260 -8.70 6.52 -1.09
C PHE A 260 -9.17 5.84 -2.40
N ARG A 261 -10.44 5.48 -2.53
CA ARG A 261 -10.98 4.83 -3.73
C ARG A 261 -10.96 5.72 -4.98
N GLU A 262 -11.08 7.03 -4.80
CA GLU A 262 -10.98 7.99 -5.89
C GLU A 262 -9.54 8.07 -6.43
N TRP A 263 -8.54 8.02 -5.55
CA TRP A 263 -7.14 8.26 -5.88
C TRP A 263 -6.32 6.98 -6.07
N VAL A 264 -6.75 5.90 -5.44
CA VAL A 264 -6.16 4.55 -5.49
C VAL A 264 -7.26 3.55 -5.83
N PRO A 265 -7.61 3.39 -7.10
CA PRO A 265 -8.70 2.53 -7.51
C PRO A 265 -8.55 1.11 -7.04
N VAL A 266 -9.59 0.61 -6.37
CA VAL A 266 -9.74 -0.77 -5.92
C VAL A 266 -10.91 -1.38 -6.67
N ARG A 267 -10.67 -2.53 -7.30
CA ARG A 267 -11.72 -3.26 -8.02
C ARG A 267 -12.79 -3.76 -7.06
N ASN A 268 -14.03 -3.43 -7.38
CA ASN A 268 -15.15 -3.97 -6.64
C ASN A 268 -15.40 -5.42 -7.06
N THR A 269 -15.10 -6.35 -6.17
CA THR A 269 -15.29 -7.80 -6.37
C THR A 269 -16.46 -8.35 -5.54
N ASN A 270 -17.14 -7.49 -4.77
CA ASN A 270 -18.24 -7.83 -3.88
C ASN A 270 -19.45 -6.93 -4.18
N PRO A 271 -20.71 -7.42 -4.06
CA PRO A 271 -21.88 -6.57 -4.15
C PRO A 271 -21.88 -5.38 -3.16
N ASP A 272 -21.30 -5.57 -1.98
CA ASP A 272 -21.01 -4.48 -1.05
C ASP A 272 -19.76 -3.72 -1.53
N PRO A 273 -19.90 -2.46 -1.98
CA PRO A 273 -18.78 -1.69 -2.47
C PRO A 273 -17.78 -1.30 -1.37
N THR A 274 -18.11 -1.51 -0.10
CA THR A 274 -17.19 -1.22 1.01
C THR A 274 -16.17 -2.32 1.25
N VAL A 275 -16.40 -3.52 0.72
CA VAL A 275 -15.48 -4.65 0.81
C VAL A 275 -14.30 -4.43 -0.13
N VAL A 276 -13.09 -4.40 0.42
CA VAL A 276 -11.84 -4.21 -0.33
C VAL A 276 -10.92 -5.42 -0.32
N TYR A 277 -11.11 -6.35 0.60
CA TYR A 277 -10.33 -7.59 0.59
C TYR A 277 -10.67 -8.42 -0.66
N ARG A 278 -9.64 -8.90 -1.32
CA ARG A 278 -9.76 -9.54 -2.64
C ARG A 278 -8.58 -10.44 -2.96
N ARG A 279 -8.78 -11.34 -3.93
CA ARG A 279 -7.77 -12.32 -4.35
C ARG A 279 -7.35 -12.06 -5.79
N PHE A 280 -6.05 -12.22 -6.06
CA PHE A 280 -5.47 -12.20 -7.39
C PHE A 280 -4.74 -13.51 -7.68
N GLN A 281 -4.96 -14.07 -8.86
CA GLN A 281 -4.32 -15.31 -9.28
C GLN A 281 -3.25 -15.03 -10.33
N PHE A 282 -2.02 -15.37 -10.02
CA PHE A 282 -0.88 -15.27 -10.95
C PHE A 282 -0.57 -16.66 -11.50
N GLY A 283 -1.39 -17.11 -12.45
CA GLY A 283 -1.29 -18.43 -13.04
C GLY A 283 -1.44 -19.54 -11.99
N ASN A 284 -0.53 -20.50 -12.03
CA ASN A 284 -0.40 -21.57 -11.05
C ASN A 284 0.70 -21.28 -9.99
N LEU A 285 1.37 -20.12 -10.06
CA LEU A 285 2.52 -19.81 -9.21
C LEU A 285 2.10 -19.16 -7.89
N VAL A 286 1.26 -18.10 -7.94
CA VAL A 286 0.90 -17.33 -6.74
C VAL A 286 -0.60 -17.04 -6.70
N ASP A 287 -1.19 -17.27 -5.52
CA ASP A 287 -2.44 -16.67 -5.10
C ASP A 287 -2.14 -15.58 -4.07
N LEU A 288 -2.49 -14.35 -4.40
CA LEU A 288 -2.34 -13.18 -3.52
C LEU A 288 -3.71 -12.86 -2.89
N PHE A 289 -3.73 -12.78 -1.57
CA PHE A 289 -4.88 -12.38 -0.76
C PHE A 289 -4.58 -11.03 -0.13
N MET A 290 -5.23 -9.96 -0.58
CA MET A 290 -5.19 -8.65 0.04
C MET A 290 -6.23 -8.61 1.15
N VAL A 291 -5.84 -8.36 2.39
CA VAL A 291 -6.73 -8.37 3.55
C VAL A 291 -6.98 -6.96 4.08
N ASP A 292 -8.17 -6.73 4.61
CA ASP A 292 -8.59 -5.48 5.25
C ASP A 292 -8.53 -5.69 6.77
N GLU A 293 -7.57 -5.07 7.41
CA GLU A 293 -7.28 -5.25 8.84
C GLU A 293 -7.81 -4.13 9.73
N ARG A 294 -8.51 -3.16 9.13
CA ARG A 294 -9.00 -1.99 9.88
C ARG A 294 -10.53 -1.98 10.03
N ARG A 295 -11.27 -2.21 8.95
CA ARG A 295 -12.73 -2.04 8.94
C ARG A 295 -13.49 -3.01 9.83
N TYR A 296 -12.93 -4.19 10.07
CA TYR A 296 -13.62 -5.28 10.79
C TYR A 296 -13.03 -5.55 12.17
N ARG A 297 -11.90 -4.97 12.50
CA ARG A 297 -11.20 -5.27 13.74
C ARG A 297 -11.90 -4.66 14.96
N ASP A 298 -11.83 -5.36 16.07
CA ASP A 298 -12.20 -4.84 17.38
C ASP A 298 -11.21 -3.75 17.81
N ALA A 299 -11.61 -2.89 18.75
CA ALA A 299 -10.68 -1.96 19.36
C ALA A 299 -9.49 -2.70 19.96
N GLN A 300 -8.29 -2.14 19.81
CA GLN A 300 -7.08 -2.73 20.40
C GLN A 300 -7.20 -2.83 21.94
N PRO A 301 -6.51 -3.79 22.58
CA PRO A 301 -6.50 -3.87 24.03
C PRO A 301 -5.85 -2.63 24.63
N THR A 302 -6.57 -1.98 25.54
CA THR A 302 -6.10 -0.72 26.16
C THR A 302 -5.76 -0.87 27.65
N ASN A 303 -6.06 -2.03 28.25
CA ASN A 303 -5.77 -2.27 29.66
C ASN A 303 -4.30 -2.57 29.86
N ALA A 304 -3.70 -1.90 30.85
CA ALA A 304 -2.31 -2.09 31.24
C ALA A 304 -1.29 -1.87 30.08
N VAL A 305 -1.49 -0.83 29.28
CA VAL A 305 -0.57 -0.43 28.23
C VAL A 305 0.52 0.49 28.79
N VAL A 306 1.80 0.19 28.50
CA VAL A 306 2.93 1.07 28.71
C VAL A 306 3.60 1.28 27.35
N GLY A 307 3.38 2.46 26.76
CA GLY A 307 3.74 2.69 25.37
C GLY A 307 2.94 1.77 24.45
N TYR A 308 3.61 0.95 23.64
CA TYR A 308 3.01 -0.03 22.75
C TYR A 308 2.84 -1.43 23.36
N PHE A 309 3.15 -1.60 24.65
CA PHE A 309 3.07 -2.89 25.34
C PHE A 309 1.75 -3.06 26.05
N SER A 310 1.13 -4.21 25.94
CA SER A 310 -0.05 -4.57 26.69
C SER A 310 0.17 -5.90 27.44
N VAL A 311 -0.27 -5.90 28.70
CA VAL A 311 -0.39 -7.15 29.51
C VAL A 311 -1.86 -7.60 29.58
N ASP A 312 -2.71 -7.08 28.71
CA ASP A 312 -4.13 -7.41 28.69
C ASP A 312 -4.33 -8.84 28.18
N PRO A 313 -4.90 -9.76 28.98
CA PRO A 313 -5.21 -11.11 28.51
C PRO A 313 -6.21 -11.16 27.34
N ALA A 314 -6.87 -10.04 27.04
CA ALA A 314 -7.74 -9.92 25.87
C ALA A 314 -6.97 -10.07 24.53
N THR A 315 -5.64 -9.95 24.52
CA THR A 315 -4.83 -10.25 23.32
C THR A 315 -4.99 -11.71 22.87
N ASP A 316 -5.20 -12.63 23.80
CA ASP A 316 -5.39 -14.06 23.55
C ASP A 316 -6.86 -14.49 23.47
N ASP A 317 -7.82 -13.56 23.63
CA ASP A 317 -9.24 -13.90 23.52
C ASP A 317 -9.57 -14.40 22.12
N PRO A 318 -10.05 -15.64 21.97
CA PRO A 318 -10.38 -16.23 20.67
C PRO A 318 -11.58 -15.55 19.98
N ASN A 319 -12.34 -14.74 20.69
CA ASN A 319 -13.47 -13.99 20.15
C ASN A 319 -13.06 -12.60 19.64
N ARG A 320 -11.88 -12.11 20.04
CA ARG A 320 -11.34 -10.87 19.50
C ARG A 320 -10.92 -11.08 18.04
N THR A 321 -11.31 -10.16 17.18
CA THR A 321 -11.08 -10.32 15.75
C THR A 321 -10.34 -9.13 15.13
N MET A 322 -9.42 -9.43 14.21
CA MET A 322 -8.79 -8.50 13.27
C MET A 322 -9.58 -8.45 11.95
N LEU A 323 -9.97 -9.60 11.43
CA LEU A 323 -10.55 -9.73 10.09
C LEU A 323 -12.07 -9.76 10.07
N GLY A 324 -12.71 -10.00 11.21
CA GLY A 324 -14.12 -10.36 11.26
C GLY A 324 -14.39 -11.77 10.72
N ALA A 325 -15.51 -12.38 11.13
CA ALA A 325 -15.81 -13.78 10.81
C ALA A 325 -15.91 -14.05 9.30
N THR A 326 -16.51 -13.12 8.55
CA THR A 326 -16.74 -13.29 7.10
C THR A 326 -15.43 -13.27 6.33
N GLN A 327 -14.58 -12.28 6.56
CA GLN A 327 -13.28 -12.19 5.87
C GLN A 327 -12.34 -13.32 6.30
N LYS A 328 -12.30 -13.67 7.60
CA LYS A 328 -11.53 -14.83 8.08
C LYS A 328 -11.96 -16.12 7.38
N GLY A 329 -13.27 -16.36 7.26
CA GLY A 329 -13.79 -17.51 6.53
C GLY A 329 -13.42 -17.51 5.05
N TRP A 330 -13.48 -16.34 4.39
CA TRP A 330 -13.03 -16.17 3.01
C TRP A 330 -11.54 -16.47 2.86
N LEU A 331 -10.69 -15.93 3.73
CA LEU A 331 -9.24 -16.14 3.70
C LEU A 331 -8.88 -17.62 3.92
N THR A 332 -9.39 -18.23 4.99
CA THR A 332 -9.06 -19.62 5.33
C THR A 332 -9.56 -20.60 4.25
N ASN A 333 -10.76 -20.38 3.72
CA ASN A 333 -11.24 -21.19 2.58
C ASN A 333 -10.40 -20.96 1.32
N GLY A 334 -10.01 -19.71 1.04
CA GLY A 334 -9.14 -19.37 -0.08
C GLY A 334 -7.77 -20.05 0.01
N LEU A 335 -7.14 -20.01 1.17
CA LEU A 335 -5.87 -20.69 1.44
C LEU A 335 -5.98 -22.21 1.23
N LYS A 336 -7.03 -22.82 1.79
CA LYS A 336 -7.28 -24.26 1.69
C LYS A 336 -7.54 -24.75 0.26
N THR A 337 -8.26 -23.95 -0.53
CA THR A 337 -8.65 -24.32 -1.90
C THR A 337 -7.68 -23.84 -2.97
N SER A 338 -6.63 -23.10 -2.58
CA SER A 338 -5.62 -22.61 -3.50
C SER A 338 -4.79 -23.75 -4.08
N GLY A 339 -4.77 -23.84 -5.41
CA GLY A 339 -3.88 -24.74 -6.16
C GLY A 339 -2.56 -24.11 -6.55
N ALA A 340 -2.32 -22.83 -6.19
CA ALA A 340 -1.07 -22.15 -6.50
C ALA A 340 0.10 -22.68 -5.66
N ALA A 341 1.31 -22.62 -6.19
CA ALA A 341 2.52 -23.03 -5.45
C ALA A 341 2.68 -22.18 -4.18
N TRP A 342 2.53 -20.85 -4.30
CA TRP A 342 2.64 -19.92 -3.18
C TRP A 342 1.30 -19.26 -2.84
N LYS A 343 1.01 -19.08 -1.55
CA LYS A 343 -0.11 -18.30 -1.03
C LYS A 343 0.49 -17.08 -0.35
N VAL A 344 0.23 -15.91 -0.89
CA VAL A 344 0.79 -14.66 -0.39
C VAL A 344 -0.33 -13.81 0.23
N LEU A 345 -0.13 -13.36 1.45
CA LEU A 345 -0.99 -12.40 2.11
C LEU A 345 -0.39 -11.00 1.94
N GLY A 346 -1.13 -10.09 1.34
CA GLY A 346 -0.87 -8.66 1.39
C GLY A 346 -1.59 -8.10 2.62
N ASN A 347 -0.84 -7.94 3.68
CA ASN A 347 -1.28 -7.75 5.05
C ASN A 347 -0.72 -6.40 5.54
N PRO A 348 -1.55 -5.37 5.74
CA PRO A 348 -1.06 -4.04 6.12
C PRO A 348 -0.23 -4.03 7.40
N VAL A 349 -0.76 -4.52 8.52
CA VAL A 349 -0.09 -4.44 9.82
C VAL A 349 0.91 -5.58 10.08
N SER A 350 1.77 -5.41 11.08
CA SER A 350 2.77 -6.44 11.44
C SER A 350 2.12 -7.75 11.87
N TRP A 351 2.47 -8.86 11.17
CA TRP A 351 2.00 -10.22 11.48
C TRP A 351 2.85 -10.93 12.51
N MET A 352 4.16 -10.68 12.50
CA MET A 352 5.08 -11.42 13.35
C MET A 352 4.92 -11.02 14.82
N PRO A 353 5.10 -11.98 15.77
CA PRO A 353 5.22 -11.62 17.17
C PRO A 353 6.55 -10.88 17.38
N VAL A 354 6.49 -9.78 18.13
CA VAL A 354 7.70 -9.04 18.51
C VAL A 354 8.09 -9.42 19.94
N ASP A 355 9.13 -10.23 20.07
CA ASP A 355 9.70 -10.61 21.38
C ASP A 355 10.68 -9.52 21.86
N VAL A 356 10.39 -8.94 23.00
CA VAL A 356 11.23 -7.88 23.60
C VAL A 356 12.56 -8.38 24.15
N GLY A 357 12.78 -9.68 24.22
CA GLY A 357 13.97 -10.28 24.82
C GLY A 357 14.12 -10.02 26.33
N PRO A 358 14.98 -10.79 27.00
CA PRO A 358 15.11 -10.76 28.47
C PRO A 358 15.56 -9.44 29.05
N ALA A 359 16.40 -8.69 28.33
CA ALA A 359 16.94 -7.43 28.80
C ALA A 359 15.88 -6.32 28.86
N LEU A 360 15.07 -6.17 27.80
CA LEU A 360 14.00 -5.19 27.74
C LEU A 360 12.81 -5.64 28.63
N ALA A 361 12.50 -6.93 28.69
CA ALA A 361 11.53 -7.48 29.63
C ALA A 361 11.87 -7.15 31.08
N GLY A 362 13.17 -7.17 31.46
CA GLY A 362 13.65 -6.76 32.77
C GLY A 362 13.43 -5.27 33.08
N GLN A 363 13.69 -4.40 32.09
CA GLN A 363 13.45 -2.96 32.24
C GLN A 363 11.94 -2.64 32.35
N LEU A 364 11.11 -3.30 31.55
CA LEU A 364 9.65 -3.20 31.62
C LEU A 364 9.11 -3.69 32.95
N SER A 365 9.69 -4.78 33.50
CA SER A 365 9.36 -5.30 34.83
C SER A 365 9.49 -4.21 35.91
N VAL A 366 10.60 -3.50 35.90
CA VAL A 366 10.85 -2.42 36.84
C VAL A 366 9.85 -1.27 36.65
N ALA A 367 9.59 -0.87 35.41
CA ALA A 367 8.65 0.21 35.09
C ALA A 367 7.19 -0.16 35.48
N LEU A 368 6.73 -1.36 35.13
CA LEU A 368 5.38 -1.85 35.44
C LEU A 368 5.19 -2.07 36.94
N SER A 369 6.22 -2.57 37.64
CA SER A 369 6.18 -2.71 39.09
C SER A 369 6.06 -1.34 39.80
N ALA A 370 6.72 -0.32 39.26
CA ALA A 370 6.59 1.05 39.78
C ALA A 370 5.18 1.64 39.58
N LEU A 371 4.44 1.14 38.58
CA LEU A 371 3.05 1.48 38.29
C LEU A 371 2.04 0.57 39.01
N GLY A 372 2.52 -0.39 39.82
CA GLY A 372 1.68 -1.34 40.55
C GLY A 372 1.08 -2.45 39.67
N THR A 373 1.58 -2.64 38.45
CA THR A 373 1.13 -3.65 37.51
C THR A 373 2.14 -4.82 37.47
N PRO A 374 1.77 -6.04 37.91
CA PRO A 374 2.68 -7.17 37.83
C PRO A 374 2.89 -7.60 36.38
N LEU A 375 4.15 -7.93 36.01
CA LEU A 375 4.43 -8.55 34.73
C LEU A 375 3.82 -9.96 34.64
N PRO A 376 3.22 -10.31 33.50
CA PRO A 376 2.88 -11.70 33.22
C PRO A 376 4.16 -12.56 33.10
N PRO A 377 4.07 -13.87 33.27
CA PRO A 377 5.19 -14.78 33.13
C PRO A 377 5.75 -14.89 31.68
N ILE A 378 5.03 -14.36 30.71
CA ILE A 378 5.40 -14.28 29.30
C ILE A 378 5.63 -12.78 28.97
N PRO A 379 6.68 -12.42 28.22
CA PRO A 379 6.87 -11.03 27.78
C PRO A 379 5.60 -10.48 27.13
N PRO A 380 5.19 -9.25 27.46
CA PRO A 380 3.99 -8.66 26.85
C PRO A 380 4.18 -8.47 25.35
N PRO A 381 3.13 -8.63 24.54
CA PRO A 381 3.19 -8.30 23.13
C PRO A 381 3.57 -6.83 22.94
N LEU A 382 4.39 -6.55 21.93
CA LEU A 382 4.96 -5.23 21.68
C LEU A 382 4.03 -4.32 20.88
N LEU A 383 3.34 -4.86 19.90
CA LEU A 383 2.53 -4.07 18.98
C LEU A 383 1.07 -4.51 19.06
N VAL A 384 0.39 -4.04 20.11
CA VAL A 384 -1.00 -4.44 20.34
C VAL A 384 -1.97 -3.91 19.29
N GLU A 385 -1.58 -2.94 18.51
CA GLU A 385 -2.35 -2.47 17.38
C GLU A 385 -2.20 -3.39 16.15
N GLY A 386 -1.06 -4.10 16.02
CA GLY A 386 -0.84 -5.18 15.07
C GLY A 386 -1.42 -6.52 15.52
N TRP A 387 -1.00 -7.61 14.89
CA TRP A 387 -1.51 -8.96 15.18
C TRP A 387 -1.18 -9.48 16.59
N ASP A 388 -0.26 -8.85 17.30
CA ASP A 388 0.00 -9.20 18.71
C ASP A 388 -1.20 -8.86 19.60
N GLY A 389 -1.94 -7.79 19.30
CA GLY A 389 -3.19 -7.46 20.01
C GLY A 389 -4.36 -8.39 19.68
N TYR A 390 -4.23 -9.24 18.68
CA TYR A 390 -5.24 -10.19 18.20
C TYR A 390 -4.66 -11.60 18.08
N ASN A 391 -3.78 -11.94 19.03
CA ASN A 391 -3.04 -13.20 19.02
C ASN A 391 -3.96 -14.44 19.00
N GLY A 392 -5.10 -14.39 19.68
CA GLY A 392 -6.11 -15.47 19.62
C GLY A 392 -6.54 -15.80 18.20
N GLU A 393 -6.84 -14.80 17.37
CA GLU A 393 -7.21 -15.01 15.96
C GLU A 393 -6.01 -15.40 15.08
N ARG A 394 -4.84 -14.77 15.28
CA ARG A 394 -3.59 -15.16 14.59
C ARG A 394 -3.28 -16.64 14.79
N GLN A 395 -3.31 -17.10 16.04
CA GLN A 395 -3.08 -18.51 16.37
C GLN A 395 -4.14 -19.43 15.77
N ALA A 396 -5.39 -19.00 15.68
CA ALA A 396 -6.44 -19.77 15.03
C ALA A 396 -6.18 -19.95 13.53
N ILE A 397 -5.72 -18.89 12.83
CA ILE A 397 -5.34 -18.95 11.40
C ILE A 397 -4.10 -19.86 11.23
N LEU A 398 -3.07 -19.72 12.07
CA LEU A 398 -1.87 -20.57 12.01
C LEU A 398 -2.22 -22.04 12.24
N ARG A 399 -3.04 -22.36 13.25
CA ARG A 399 -3.53 -23.74 13.46
C ARG A 399 -4.30 -24.25 12.24
N PHE A 400 -5.17 -23.44 11.66
CA PHE A 400 -5.90 -23.84 10.45
C PHE A 400 -4.97 -24.19 9.29
N ILE A 401 -3.89 -23.42 9.08
CA ILE A 401 -2.85 -23.68 8.07
C ILE A 401 -2.19 -25.03 8.33
N VAL A 402 -1.76 -25.28 9.56
CA VAL A 402 -1.10 -26.53 9.96
C VAL A 402 -2.05 -27.73 9.83
N ASP A 403 -3.24 -27.65 10.40
CA ASP A 403 -4.23 -28.74 10.44
C ASP A 403 -4.71 -29.16 9.04
N ASN A 404 -4.72 -28.22 8.10
CA ASN A 404 -5.07 -28.50 6.70
C ASN A 404 -3.83 -28.76 5.81
N SER A 405 -2.63 -28.88 6.39
CA SER A 405 -1.38 -29.11 5.66
C SER A 405 -1.13 -28.10 4.53
N ILE A 406 -1.55 -26.85 4.71
CA ILE A 406 -1.33 -25.76 3.76
C ILE A 406 0.14 -25.36 3.81
N LYS A 407 0.81 -25.36 2.66
CA LYS A 407 2.25 -25.05 2.55
C LYS A 407 2.47 -23.76 1.78
N ASP A 408 3.70 -23.25 1.90
CA ASP A 408 4.21 -22.14 1.09
C ASP A 408 3.32 -20.87 1.23
N VAL A 409 3.04 -20.52 2.49
CA VAL A 409 2.33 -19.28 2.87
C VAL A 409 3.37 -18.22 3.22
N VAL A 410 3.27 -17.06 2.58
CA VAL A 410 4.13 -15.90 2.82
C VAL A 410 3.25 -14.72 3.21
N VAL A 411 3.61 -14.01 4.27
CA VAL A 411 2.93 -12.78 4.68
C VAL A 411 3.85 -11.60 4.40
N LEU A 412 3.36 -10.62 3.64
CA LEU A 412 4.03 -9.36 3.37
C LEU A 412 3.32 -8.28 4.18
N THR A 413 4.08 -7.51 4.95
CA THR A 413 3.52 -6.53 5.91
C THR A 413 4.08 -5.13 5.72
N GLY A 414 3.40 -4.16 6.32
CA GLY A 414 3.79 -2.75 6.45
C GLY A 414 3.80 -2.31 7.91
N ASP A 415 3.43 -1.04 8.18
CA ASP A 415 3.11 -0.44 9.47
C ASP A 415 4.31 -0.23 10.40
N TYR A 416 5.15 -1.20 10.62
CA TYR A 416 6.20 -1.22 11.66
C TYR A 416 7.40 -0.29 11.37
N HIS A 417 7.49 0.29 10.18
CA HIS A 417 8.59 1.19 9.73
C HIS A 417 10.00 0.59 9.82
N GLU A 418 10.12 -0.73 9.91
CA GLU A 418 11.36 -1.49 9.86
C GLU A 418 11.23 -2.70 8.92
N SER A 419 12.34 -3.33 8.58
CA SER A 419 12.35 -4.48 7.69
C SER A 419 12.79 -5.73 8.43
N PHE A 420 11.96 -6.75 8.41
CA PHE A 420 12.23 -8.06 9.00
C PHE A 420 12.01 -9.16 7.98
N ALA A 421 12.73 -10.26 8.15
CA ALA A 421 12.46 -11.52 7.47
C ALA A 421 12.53 -12.64 8.52
N THR A 422 11.44 -13.37 8.69
CA THR A 422 11.30 -14.47 9.68
C THR A 422 10.72 -15.71 9.00
N GLU A 423 11.03 -16.89 9.57
CA GLU A 423 10.47 -18.19 9.17
C GLU A 423 9.63 -18.78 10.31
#